data_bc52c8306c2806a3c600158cdd5d8ecc
#
_entry.id   bc52c8306c2806a3c600158cdd5d8ecc
#
_cell.length_a   1.000
_cell.length_b   1.000
_cell.length_c   1.000
_cell.angle_alpha   90.00
_cell.angle_beta   90.00
_cell.angle_gamma   90.00
#
_symmetry.space_group_name_H-M   'P 1'
#
loop_
_entity.id
_entity.type
_entity.pdbx_description
1 polymer ?
#
loop_
_entity_poly.entity_id
_entity_poly.type
_entity_poly.pdbx_seq_one_letter_code
_entity_poly.pdbx_strand_id
1 'polypeptide(L)'
;MATASPRATKPLHPWALPARNRRKAPIFAAMKLKEVNDARTLRDWTRLPWRIYANDRNWVPHLKQDVEKVFDPAKNKLLVEGRITRWVLYADDGSTIGRIAAFVNPKTAHTDRQQPTGGCGFFECIDDQAAANMLFDAARDWLKAQGMEAMDGPINLGERNMFWGLLIENFTDPPIYGTNYNPPYYVKLFEAYGFGLYFKQLFYRMSAVTGVPPIFHRKYEQFKNDPDLVVRDVRGMSVERIAEDFRTVLNAAWVDHENFKPMSAETALKAIRTMKPVIHPRTAAFVYQRRPTITSMPSCTRARTALGTSISRSTARA
;
A
#
# COMPACT_ATOMS: atom_id res chain seq x y z
N MET A 1 -31.06 -16.88 -25.15
CA MET A 1 -29.67 -16.48 -24.79
C MET A 1 -29.38 -17.02 -23.41
N ALA A 2 -28.59 -18.07 -23.31
CA ALA A 2 -28.28 -18.75 -22.06
C ALA A 2 -27.12 -18.06 -21.35
N THR A 3 -27.38 -17.55 -20.14
CA THR A 3 -26.36 -16.98 -19.26
C THR A 3 -25.59 -18.11 -18.59
N ALA A 4 -24.30 -18.26 -18.96
CA ALA A 4 -23.41 -19.20 -18.29
C ALA A 4 -23.05 -18.68 -16.90
N SER A 5 -23.41 -19.46 -15.89
CA SER A 5 -22.98 -19.28 -14.49
C SER A 5 -21.47 -19.53 -14.37
N PRO A 6 -20.71 -18.70 -13.65
CA PRO A 6 -19.29 -18.94 -13.46
C PRO A 6 -19.07 -20.19 -12.60
N ARG A 7 -18.27 -21.15 -13.10
CA ARG A 7 -17.83 -22.33 -12.34
C ARG A 7 -17.04 -21.86 -11.12
N ALA A 8 -17.46 -22.28 -9.95
CA ALA A 8 -16.70 -22.15 -8.71
C ALA A 8 -15.37 -22.88 -8.86
N THR A 9 -14.27 -22.17 -8.85
CA THR A 9 -12.91 -22.71 -8.75
C THR A 9 -12.72 -23.30 -7.35
N LYS A 10 -12.24 -24.54 -7.27
CA LYS A 10 -11.88 -25.17 -5.97
C LYS A 10 -10.89 -24.28 -5.24
N PRO A 11 -11.04 -24.07 -3.93
CA PRO A 11 -10.04 -23.36 -3.15
C PRO A 11 -8.70 -24.08 -3.25
N LEU A 12 -7.66 -23.38 -3.66
CA LEU A 12 -6.29 -23.87 -3.61
C LEU A 12 -5.96 -24.20 -2.15
N HIS A 13 -5.27 -25.33 -1.92
CA HIS A 13 -4.82 -25.68 -0.57
C HIS A 13 -3.96 -24.55 -0.02
N PRO A 14 -4.25 -23.97 1.17
CA PRO A 14 -3.68 -22.69 1.65
C PRO A 14 -2.15 -22.62 1.60
N TRP A 15 -1.47 -23.74 1.69
CA TRP A 15 -0.01 -23.83 1.77
C TRP A 15 0.61 -24.81 0.74
N ALA A 16 -0.10 -25.14 -0.34
CA ALA A 16 0.43 -25.98 -1.40
C ALA A 16 1.47 -25.23 -2.21
N LEU A 17 2.74 -25.46 -1.92
CA LEU A 17 3.85 -24.97 -2.73
C LEU A 17 4.03 -25.88 -3.96
N PRO A 18 4.36 -25.31 -5.14
CA PRO A 18 4.73 -26.12 -6.30
C PRO A 18 5.96 -27.00 -5.98
N ALA A 19 6.01 -28.19 -6.57
CA ALA A 19 7.11 -29.14 -6.35
C ALA A 19 8.47 -28.47 -6.62
N ARG A 20 9.33 -28.42 -5.61
CA ARG A 20 10.66 -27.79 -5.68
C ARG A 20 11.50 -28.45 -6.76
N ASN A 21 11.80 -27.72 -7.83
CA ASN A 21 12.74 -28.13 -8.85
C ASN A 21 14.17 -28.04 -8.26
N ARG A 22 14.77 -29.20 -7.96
CA ARG A 22 16.15 -29.28 -7.46
C ARG A 22 17.11 -28.86 -8.55
N ARG A 23 17.47 -27.58 -8.60
CA ARG A 23 18.57 -27.10 -9.47
C ARG A 23 19.68 -26.52 -8.59
N LYS A 24 20.91 -26.95 -8.90
CA LYS A 24 22.25 -26.52 -8.42
C LYS A 24 22.35 -26.12 -6.95
N ALA A 25 23.31 -26.74 -6.25
CA ALA A 25 23.68 -26.37 -4.88
C ALA A 25 23.90 -24.88 -4.76
N PRO A 26 23.35 -24.23 -3.71
CA PRO A 26 23.48 -22.78 -3.52
C PRO A 26 24.96 -22.43 -3.31
N ILE A 27 25.33 -21.22 -3.78
CA ILE A 27 26.68 -20.66 -3.63
C ILE A 27 27.06 -20.50 -2.14
N PHE A 28 26.06 -20.53 -1.24
CA PHE A 28 26.23 -20.43 0.21
C PHE A 28 25.81 -21.72 0.89
N ALA A 29 26.78 -22.42 1.49
CA ALA A 29 26.56 -23.77 2.07
C ALA A 29 25.82 -23.73 3.43
N ALA A 30 25.89 -22.65 4.21
CA ALA A 30 25.26 -22.50 5.52
C ALA A 30 24.73 -21.09 5.82
N MET A 31 23.56 -20.74 5.26
CA MET A 31 22.89 -19.50 5.61
C MET A 31 22.30 -19.56 7.03
N LYS A 32 22.38 -18.46 7.79
CA LYS A 32 21.89 -18.37 9.17
C LYS A 32 20.81 -17.28 9.28
N LEU A 33 19.60 -17.71 9.55
CA LEU A 33 18.48 -16.80 9.85
C LEU A 33 18.49 -16.45 11.34
N LYS A 34 18.33 -15.15 11.66
CA LYS A 34 18.21 -14.67 13.03
C LYS A 34 17.02 -13.74 13.16
N GLU A 35 16.26 -13.90 14.22
CA GLU A 35 15.25 -12.94 14.62
C GLU A 35 15.92 -11.65 15.13
N VAL A 36 15.29 -10.51 14.85
CA VAL A 36 15.80 -9.20 15.27
C VAL A 36 15.34 -8.90 16.69
N ASN A 37 16.20 -9.19 17.64
CA ASN A 37 15.93 -9.03 19.08
C ASN A 37 17.04 -8.28 19.85
N ASP A 38 18.10 -7.86 19.16
CA ASP A 38 19.20 -7.11 19.73
C ASP A 38 19.65 -5.94 18.83
N ALA A 39 20.50 -5.07 19.36
CA ALA A 39 20.98 -3.87 18.66
C ALA A 39 21.83 -4.19 17.42
N ARG A 40 22.50 -5.35 17.39
CA ARG A 40 23.32 -5.78 16.24
C ARG A 40 22.42 -6.21 15.10
N THR A 41 21.50 -7.15 15.36
CA THR A 41 20.56 -7.65 14.34
C THR A 41 19.64 -6.55 13.83
N LEU A 42 19.23 -5.60 14.69
CA LEU A 42 18.47 -4.42 14.28
C LEU A 42 19.26 -3.53 13.32
N ARG A 43 20.51 -3.25 13.63
CA ARG A 43 21.39 -2.45 12.77
C ARG A 43 21.60 -3.12 11.42
N ASP A 44 21.87 -4.43 11.42
CA ASP A 44 22.12 -5.21 10.23
C ASP A 44 20.84 -5.28 9.35
N TRP A 45 19.69 -5.50 9.97
CA TRP A 45 18.38 -5.46 9.30
C TRP A 45 18.10 -4.09 8.66
N THR A 46 18.40 -3.01 9.37
CA THR A 46 18.16 -1.65 8.91
C THR A 46 19.08 -1.27 7.75
N ARG A 47 20.34 -1.71 7.78
CA ARG A 47 21.37 -1.32 6.79
C ARG A 47 21.34 -2.11 5.49
N LEU A 48 20.71 -3.28 5.45
CA LEU A 48 20.71 -4.16 4.27
C LEU A 48 20.27 -3.46 2.98
N PRO A 49 19.22 -2.60 2.93
CA PRO A 49 18.82 -1.94 1.68
C PRO A 49 19.94 -1.14 1.02
N TRP A 50 20.77 -0.43 1.79
CA TRP A 50 21.90 0.32 1.23
C TRP A 50 22.93 -0.57 0.54
N ARG A 51 23.01 -1.85 0.92
CA ARG A 51 23.85 -2.84 0.25
C ARG A 51 23.19 -3.37 -1.02
N ILE A 52 21.91 -3.71 -0.97
CA ILE A 52 21.15 -4.23 -2.12
C ILE A 52 21.11 -3.19 -3.24
N TYR A 53 20.86 -1.92 -2.90
CA TYR A 53 20.67 -0.84 -3.88
C TYR A 53 21.92 0.02 -4.08
N ALA A 54 23.11 -0.43 -3.69
CA ALA A 54 24.34 0.38 -3.74
C ALA A 54 24.64 0.96 -5.12
N ASN A 55 24.23 0.28 -6.19
CA ASN A 55 24.45 0.68 -7.58
C ASN A 55 23.18 1.14 -8.30
N ASP A 56 22.07 1.28 -7.59
CA ASP A 56 20.78 1.70 -8.16
C ASP A 56 20.56 3.20 -7.94
N ARG A 57 20.65 3.99 -9.02
CA ARG A 57 20.50 5.46 -8.98
C ARG A 57 19.06 5.92 -8.75
N ASN A 58 18.07 5.06 -8.99
CA ASN A 58 16.67 5.38 -8.83
C ASN A 58 16.19 5.12 -7.40
N TRP A 59 16.92 4.31 -6.65
CA TRP A 59 16.52 3.99 -5.29
C TRP A 59 16.64 5.20 -4.36
N VAL A 60 15.56 5.46 -3.62
CA VAL A 60 15.50 6.45 -2.56
C VAL A 60 15.19 5.74 -1.25
N PRO A 61 16.07 5.80 -0.23
CA PRO A 61 15.85 5.13 1.03
C PRO A 61 14.63 5.71 1.76
N HIS A 62 13.84 4.85 2.36
CA HIS A 62 12.80 5.28 3.27
C HIS A 62 13.39 5.98 4.50
N LEU A 63 12.67 6.96 5.04
CA LEU A 63 13.08 7.60 6.29
C LEU A 63 13.09 6.55 7.41
N LYS A 64 14.22 6.45 8.09
CA LYS A 64 14.42 5.48 9.19
C LYS A 64 13.31 5.56 10.23
N GLN A 65 12.90 6.77 10.61
CA GLN A 65 11.83 7.00 11.57
C GLN A 65 10.47 6.43 11.14
N ASP A 66 10.17 6.42 9.83
CA ASP A 66 8.91 5.88 9.31
C ASP A 66 8.91 4.36 9.32
N VAL A 67 10.06 3.76 8.98
CA VAL A 67 10.24 2.30 9.08
C VAL A 67 10.14 1.87 10.55
N GLU A 68 10.86 2.52 11.46
CA GLU A 68 10.85 2.20 12.88
C GLU A 68 9.47 2.38 13.52
N LYS A 69 8.70 3.38 13.08
CA LYS A 69 7.34 3.62 13.54
C LYS A 69 6.43 2.39 13.38
N VAL A 70 6.61 1.60 12.32
CA VAL A 70 5.81 0.39 12.09
C VAL A 70 6.01 -0.64 13.20
N PHE A 71 7.22 -0.72 13.76
CA PHE A 71 7.62 -1.70 14.78
C PHE A 71 7.55 -1.16 16.23
N ASP A 72 7.24 0.11 16.40
CA ASP A 72 7.19 0.77 17.71
C ASP A 72 5.75 0.74 18.28
N PRO A 73 5.49 -0.03 19.36
CA PRO A 73 4.14 -0.12 19.92
C PRO A 73 3.63 1.21 20.51
N ALA A 74 4.52 2.14 20.85
CA ALA A 74 4.12 3.47 21.29
C ALA A 74 3.58 4.35 20.15
N LYS A 75 3.99 4.07 18.91
CA LYS A 75 3.63 4.84 17.72
C LYS A 75 2.64 4.13 16.80
N ASN A 76 2.71 2.80 16.70
CA ASN A 76 1.80 1.99 15.88
C ASN A 76 0.69 1.39 16.74
N LYS A 77 -0.46 2.03 16.72
CA LYS A 77 -1.63 1.58 17.51
C LYS A 77 -2.16 0.19 17.09
N LEU A 78 -1.81 -0.29 15.91
CA LEU A 78 -2.19 -1.63 15.47
C LEU A 78 -1.44 -2.73 16.25
N LEU A 79 -0.33 -2.40 16.88
CA LEU A 79 0.42 -3.32 17.75
C LEU A 79 -0.21 -3.53 19.13
N VAL A 80 -1.26 -2.80 19.49
CA VAL A 80 -2.01 -3.05 20.75
C VAL A 80 -2.62 -4.45 20.75
N GLU A 81 -3.16 -4.88 19.61
CA GLU A 81 -3.78 -6.19 19.40
C GLU A 81 -2.99 -7.03 18.37
N GLY A 82 -2.29 -6.37 17.46
CA GLY A 82 -1.50 -6.99 16.42
C GLY A 82 -0.16 -7.52 16.92
N ARG A 83 0.44 -8.36 16.09
CA ARG A 83 1.76 -8.95 16.35
C ARG A 83 2.65 -8.74 15.15
N ILE A 84 3.93 -8.49 15.36
CA ILE A 84 4.92 -8.31 14.32
C ILE A 84 6.25 -8.90 14.79
N THR A 85 6.98 -9.50 13.85
CA THR A 85 8.36 -9.93 14.05
C THR A 85 9.15 -9.69 12.78
N ARG A 86 10.47 -9.79 12.86
CA ARG A 86 11.38 -9.58 11.72
C ARG A 86 12.65 -10.39 11.85
N TRP A 87 13.20 -10.77 10.70
CA TRP A 87 14.42 -11.58 10.63
C TRP A 87 15.44 -10.95 9.70
N VAL A 88 16.69 -11.25 9.97
CA VAL A 88 17.84 -10.99 9.11
C VAL A 88 18.52 -12.29 8.75
N LEU A 89 18.89 -12.44 7.48
CA LEU A 89 19.57 -13.61 6.94
C LEU A 89 21.03 -13.27 6.67
N TYR A 90 21.92 -14.13 7.16
CA TYR A 90 23.35 -14.03 7.00
C TYR A 90 23.89 -15.14 6.11
N ALA A 91 24.89 -14.85 5.30
CA ALA A 91 25.73 -15.83 4.63
C ALA A 91 26.78 -16.41 5.60
N ASP A 92 27.53 -17.41 5.13
CA ASP A 92 28.58 -18.09 5.91
C ASP A 92 29.68 -17.14 6.39
N ASP A 93 30.02 -16.12 5.59
CA ASP A 93 30.99 -15.10 5.90
C ASP A 93 30.48 -14.05 6.92
N GLY A 94 29.25 -14.22 7.39
CA GLY A 94 28.58 -13.30 8.29
C GLY A 94 28.02 -12.05 7.63
N SER A 95 28.09 -11.93 6.31
CA SER A 95 27.48 -10.82 5.58
C SER A 95 25.97 -10.94 5.55
N THR A 96 25.25 -9.80 5.69
CA THR A 96 23.78 -9.75 5.63
C THR A 96 23.33 -9.90 4.18
N ILE A 97 22.51 -10.90 3.86
CA ILE A 97 22.04 -11.18 2.49
C ILE A 97 20.54 -11.10 2.31
N GLY A 98 19.77 -11.01 3.40
CA GLY A 98 18.33 -10.89 3.32
C GLY A 98 17.69 -10.39 4.60
N ARG A 99 16.49 -9.86 4.49
CA ARG A 99 15.62 -9.49 5.61
C ARG A 99 14.15 -9.65 5.24
N ILE A 100 13.31 -9.86 6.24
CA ILE A 100 11.85 -9.87 6.10
C ILE A 100 11.20 -9.51 7.43
N ALA A 101 9.95 -9.07 7.40
CA ALA A 101 9.08 -8.98 8.56
C ALA A 101 7.78 -9.74 8.28
N ALA A 102 7.14 -10.26 9.33
CA ALA A 102 5.81 -10.83 9.26
C ALA A 102 4.94 -10.25 10.37
N PHE A 103 3.63 -10.16 10.11
CA PHE A 103 2.70 -9.57 11.06
C PHE A 103 1.29 -10.17 10.94
N VAL A 104 0.55 -10.06 12.04
CA VAL A 104 -0.89 -10.34 12.09
C VAL A 104 -1.62 -9.09 12.57
N ASN A 105 -2.59 -8.64 11.79
CA ASN A 105 -3.53 -7.61 12.19
C ASN A 105 -4.88 -8.27 12.48
N PRO A 106 -5.29 -8.43 13.75
CA PRO A 106 -6.54 -9.12 14.10
C PRO A 106 -7.78 -8.47 13.47
N LYS A 107 -7.71 -7.17 13.18
CA LYS A 107 -8.83 -6.42 12.59
C LYS A 107 -9.10 -6.78 11.12
N THR A 108 -8.08 -7.32 10.43
CA THR A 108 -8.19 -7.68 9.00
C THR A 108 -7.92 -9.15 8.72
N ALA A 109 -7.35 -9.88 9.69
CA ALA A 109 -6.98 -11.28 9.51
C ALA A 109 -8.19 -12.20 9.21
N HIS A 110 -9.36 -11.86 9.76
CA HIS A 110 -10.59 -12.67 9.65
C HIS A 110 -11.76 -11.91 9.01
N THR A 111 -11.54 -10.66 8.54
CA THR A 111 -12.59 -9.90 7.86
C THR A 111 -12.63 -10.28 6.38
N ASP A 112 -13.82 -10.46 5.83
CA ASP A 112 -14.11 -10.61 4.40
C ASP A 112 -13.57 -11.86 3.71
N ARG A 113 -12.85 -12.72 4.42
CA ARG A 113 -12.23 -13.90 3.83
C ARG A 113 -12.56 -15.15 4.63
N GLN A 114 -12.88 -16.20 3.91
CA GLN A 114 -13.04 -17.54 4.48
C GLN A 114 -11.69 -18.08 5.02
N GLN A 115 -10.58 -17.40 4.73
CA GLN A 115 -9.24 -17.85 5.03
C GLN A 115 -8.48 -16.81 5.88
N PRO A 116 -8.09 -17.14 7.13
CA PRO A 116 -7.29 -16.28 7.98
C PRO A 116 -5.96 -15.90 7.31
N THR A 117 -5.73 -14.60 7.12
CA THR A 117 -4.59 -14.10 6.34
C THR A 117 -3.73 -13.15 7.16
N GLY A 118 -2.44 -13.45 7.25
CA GLY A 118 -1.42 -12.55 7.77
C GLY A 118 -0.64 -11.86 6.66
N GLY A 119 0.37 -11.08 7.02
CA GLY A 119 1.17 -10.35 6.05
C GLY A 119 2.66 -10.51 6.24
N CYS A 120 3.42 -10.37 5.14
CA CYS A 120 4.87 -10.19 5.17
C CYS A 120 5.27 -8.93 4.41
N GLY A 121 6.43 -8.34 4.80
CA GLY A 121 6.93 -7.15 4.14
C GLY A 121 8.34 -6.78 4.54
N PHE A 122 8.78 -5.58 4.15
CA PHE A 122 10.17 -5.15 4.30
C PHE A 122 11.17 -6.20 3.79
N PHE A 123 10.73 -6.97 2.78
CA PHE A 123 11.54 -7.99 2.14
C PHE A 123 12.67 -7.35 1.36
N GLU A 124 13.88 -7.78 1.66
CA GLU A 124 15.08 -7.49 0.88
C GLU A 124 15.91 -8.77 0.79
N CYS A 125 16.42 -9.07 -0.39
CA CYS A 125 17.20 -10.28 -0.61
C CYS A 125 18.17 -10.09 -1.79
N ILE A 126 19.32 -10.74 -1.73
CA ILE A 126 20.16 -10.93 -2.91
C ILE A 126 19.41 -11.75 -3.98
N ASP A 127 19.87 -11.76 -5.23
CA ASP A 127 19.29 -12.57 -6.31
C ASP A 127 19.62 -14.05 -6.13
N ASP A 128 19.04 -14.64 -5.09
CA ASP A 128 19.18 -16.06 -4.74
C ASP A 128 17.85 -16.62 -4.22
N GLN A 129 17.29 -17.59 -4.92
CA GLN A 129 16.00 -18.18 -4.59
C GLN A 129 16.04 -18.99 -3.28
N ALA A 130 17.17 -19.58 -2.92
CA ALA A 130 17.29 -20.34 -1.68
C ALA A 130 17.26 -19.39 -0.47
N ALA A 131 17.94 -18.23 -0.59
CA ALA A 131 17.87 -17.17 0.41
C ALA A 131 16.45 -16.60 0.55
N ALA A 132 15.78 -16.31 -0.57
CA ALA A 132 14.41 -15.84 -0.57
C ALA A 132 13.44 -16.85 0.07
N ASN A 133 13.58 -18.13 -0.29
CA ASN A 133 12.75 -19.19 0.28
C ASN A 133 12.91 -19.30 1.80
N MET A 134 14.14 -19.18 2.32
CA MET A 134 14.38 -19.22 3.76
C MET A 134 13.69 -18.07 4.49
N LEU A 135 13.69 -16.88 3.90
CA LEU A 135 12.98 -15.72 4.45
C LEU A 135 11.46 -15.91 4.42
N PHE A 136 10.91 -16.35 3.28
CA PHE A 136 9.48 -16.61 3.15
C PHE A 136 9.01 -17.76 4.03
N ASP A 137 9.80 -18.84 4.14
CA ASP A 137 9.50 -19.96 5.03
C ASP A 137 9.41 -19.49 6.49
N ALA A 138 10.34 -18.63 6.95
CA ALA A 138 10.29 -18.08 8.30
C ALA A 138 9.03 -17.25 8.55
N ALA A 139 8.68 -16.38 7.62
CA ALA A 139 7.46 -15.57 7.71
C ALA A 139 6.21 -16.47 7.72
N ARG A 140 6.12 -17.44 6.79
CA ARG A 140 5.02 -18.41 6.70
C ARG A 140 4.88 -19.24 7.97
N ASP A 141 5.97 -19.79 8.48
CA ASP A 141 5.92 -20.72 9.63
C ASP A 141 5.54 -19.94 10.90
N TRP A 142 6.02 -18.71 11.05
CA TRP A 142 5.58 -17.84 12.12
C TRP A 142 4.09 -17.50 12.00
N LEU A 143 3.58 -17.16 10.81
CA LEU A 143 2.18 -16.88 10.55
C LEU A 143 1.29 -18.10 10.83
N LYS A 144 1.73 -19.32 10.43
CA LYS A 144 1.03 -20.56 10.78
C LYS A 144 0.92 -20.74 12.29
N ALA A 145 1.99 -20.47 13.03
CA ALA A 145 1.99 -20.53 14.50
C ALA A 145 1.05 -19.50 15.14
N GLN A 146 0.69 -18.42 14.42
CA GLN A 146 -0.33 -17.45 14.82
C GLN A 146 -1.74 -17.80 14.31
N GLY A 147 -1.95 -18.99 13.72
CA GLY A 147 -3.25 -19.43 13.22
C GLY A 147 -3.64 -18.89 11.85
N MET A 148 -2.69 -18.33 11.10
CA MET A 148 -2.94 -17.84 9.73
C MET A 148 -2.82 -18.98 8.72
N GLU A 149 -3.68 -18.95 7.70
CA GLU A 149 -3.73 -19.93 6.61
C GLU A 149 -3.18 -19.39 5.30
N ALA A 150 -3.05 -18.08 5.17
CA ALA A 150 -2.50 -17.42 4.01
C ALA A 150 -1.56 -16.27 4.40
N MET A 151 -0.72 -15.84 3.45
CA MET A 151 0.24 -14.76 3.60
C MET A 151 0.15 -13.80 2.42
N ASP A 152 -0.23 -12.57 2.67
CA ASP A 152 -0.17 -11.46 1.71
C ASP A 152 1.21 -10.79 1.77
N GLY A 153 1.73 -10.35 0.63
CA GLY A 153 3.03 -9.63 0.59
C GLY A 153 3.43 -9.09 -0.79
N PRO A 154 4.36 -8.13 -0.82
CA PRO A 154 4.91 -7.41 0.33
C PRO A 154 3.97 -6.29 0.80
N ILE A 155 3.65 -6.28 2.08
CA ILE A 155 2.80 -5.30 2.74
C ILE A 155 3.34 -5.00 4.15
N ASN A 156 2.72 -4.07 4.89
CA ASN A 156 3.13 -3.79 6.26
C ASN A 156 1.96 -3.81 7.25
N LEU A 157 2.25 -3.78 8.54
CA LEU A 157 1.28 -3.55 9.61
C LEU A 157 1.02 -2.04 9.74
N GLY A 158 0.26 -1.47 8.79
CA GLY A 158 0.02 -0.03 8.73
C GLY A 158 -0.92 0.36 7.61
N GLU A 159 -0.80 1.61 7.19
CA GLU A 159 -1.60 2.20 6.13
C GLU A 159 -1.21 1.61 4.75
N ARG A 160 -2.22 1.40 3.89
CA ARG A 160 -2.03 0.83 2.55
C ARG A 160 -1.19 1.72 1.62
N ASN A 161 -1.06 3.01 1.91
CA ASN A 161 -0.28 3.97 1.15
C ASN A 161 1.22 3.99 1.52
N MET A 162 1.65 3.17 2.47
CA MET A 162 3.02 3.11 2.96
C MET A 162 3.53 1.67 2.93
N PHE A 163 4.71 1.43 2.33
CA PHE A 163 5.41 0.13 2.29
C PHE A 163 4.56 -1.04 1.77
N TRP A 164 3.71 -0.78 0.75
CA TRP A 164 2.83 -1.78 0.16
C TRP A 164 3.18 -2.04 -1.31
N GLY A 165 3.02 -3.31 -1.72
CA GLY A 165 3.12 -3.75 -3.10
C GLY A 165 4.54 -4.08 -3.55
N LEU A 166 4.60 -4.90 -4.57
CA LEU A 166 5.82 -5.25 -5.31
C LEU A 166 5.84 -4.44 -6.60
N LEU A 167 6.92 -3.72 -6.86
CA LEU A 167 7.13 -3.06 -8.14
C LEU A 167 7.34 -4.11 -9.22
N ILE A 168 6.50 -4.13 -10.25
CA ILE A 168 6.55 -5.10 -11.34
C ILE A 168 6.87 -4.49 -12.70
N GLU A 169 6.68 -3.18 -12.85
CA GLU A 169 6.89 -2.43 -14.10
C GLU A 169 7.52 -1.07 -13.79
N ASN A 170 8.22 -0.49 -14.77
CA ASN A 170 8.81 0.85 -14.71
C ASN A 170 9.88 1.02 -13.60
N PHE A 171 10.90 0.20 -13.61
CA PHE A 171 12.05 0.28 -12.69
C PHE A 171 12.99 1.47 -12.97
N THR A 172 12.61 2.37 -13.87
CA THR A 172 13.43 3.51 -14.32
C THR A 172 13.16 4.81 -13.58
N ASP A 173 12.06 4.87 -12.84
CA ASP A 173 11.68 6.05 -12.07
C ASP A 173 11.97 5.85 -10.56
N PRO A 174 12.37 6.89 -9.84
CA PRO A 174 12.49 6.83 -8.39
C PRO A 174 11.10 6.60 -7.75
N PRO A 175 11.03 5.91 -6.60
CA PRO A 175 9.78 5.67 -5.91
C PRO A 175 9.15 6.96 -5.40
N ILE A 176 7.82 6.97 -5.32
CA ILE A 176 7.08 8.01 -4.59
C ILE A 176 7.29 7.78 -3.08
N TYR A 177 7.23 8.87 -2.30
CA TYR A 177 7.39 8.78 -0.85
C TYR A 177 6.47 7.71 -0.23
N GLY A 178 7.08 6.83 0.54
CA GLY A 178 6.40 5.74 1.23
C GLY A 178 6.05 4.51 0.38
N THR A 179 6.26 4.55 -0.94
CA THR A 179 6.02 3.37 -1.78
C THR A 179 7.23 2.45 -1.81
N ASN A 180 6.97 1.14 -1.92
CA ASN A 180 8.03 0.17 -2.10
C ASN A 180 8.74 0.38 -3.45
N TYR A 181 10.03 0.10 -3.44
CA TYR A 181 10.89 -0.04 -4.60
C TYR A 181 11.68 -1.33 -4.45
N ASN A 182 11.91 -2.03 -5.54
CA ASN A 182 12.64 -3.30 -5.52
C ASN A 182 13.37 -3.56 -6.83
N PRO A 183 14.43 -4.37 -6.81
CA PRO A 183 15.08 -4.85 -8.03
C PRO A 183 14.13 -5.71 -8.87
N PRO A 184 14.28 -5.75 -10.22
CA PRO A 184 13.39 -6.52 -11.09
C PRO A 184 13.34 -8.01 -10.77
N TYR A 185 14.42 -8.60 -10.25
CA TYR A 185 14.47 -10.02 -9.94
C TYR A 185 13.57 -10.44 -8.77
N TYR A 186 13.08 -9.49 -7.91
CA TYR A 186 12.15 -9.83 -6.83
C TYR A 186 10.86 -10.44 -7.34
N VAL A 187 10.37 -10.02 -8.50
CA VAL A 187 9.17 -10.60 -9.11
C VAL A 187 9.32 -12.13 -9.24
N LYS A 188 10.46 -12.56 -9.78
CA LYS A 188 10.76 -14.00 -9.92
C LYS A 188 10.89 -14.73 -8.59
N LEU A 189 11.48 -14.08 -7.57
CA LEU A 189 11.62 -14.66 -6.25
C LEU A 189 10.25 -14.91 -5.59
N PHE A 190 9.33 -13.96 -5.69
CA PHE A 190 7.97 -14.08 -5.18
C PHE A 190 7.18 -15.15 -5.93
N GLU A 191 7.14 -15.08 -7.27
CA GLU A 191 6.42 -16.04 -8.11
C GLU A 191 6.94 -17.47 -7.94
N ALA A 192 8.26 -17.67 -7.91
CA ALA A 192 8.86 -18.98 -7.73
C ALA A 192 8.62 -19.58 -6.32
N TYR A 193 8.35 -18.74 -5.33
CA TYR A 193 7.91 -19.20 -4.00
C TYR A 193 6.43 -19.61 -3.98
N GLY A 194 5.61 -19.06 -4.88
CA GLY A 194 4.17 -19.35 -4.98
C GLY A 194 3.25 -18.19 -4.68
N PHE A 195 3.76 -16.96 -4.61
CA PHE A 195 2.88 -15.78 -4.55
C PHE A 195 2.19 -15.59 -5.91
N GLY A 196 0.89 -15.37 -5.87
CA GLY A 196 0.10 -14.98 -7.03
C GLY A 196 -0.29 -13.50 -6.97
N LEU A 197 -0.67 -12.94 -8.12
CA LEU A 197 -1.17 -11.58 -8.18
C LEU A 197 -2.51 -11.47 -7.46
N TYR A 198 -2.59 -10.60 -6.44
CA TYR A 198 -3.83 -10.32 -5.73
C TYR A 198 -4.60 -9.16 -6.39
N PHE A 199 -3.95 -8.00 -6.59
CA PHE A 199 -4.48 -6.88 -7.38
C PHE A 199 -3.35 -5.99 -7.89
N LYS A 200 -3.62 -5.20 -8.95
CA LYS A 200 -2.69 -4.21 -9.48
C LYS A 200 -2.99 -2.84 -8.90
N GLN A 201 -1.95 -2.16 -8.39
CA GLN A 201 -1.99 -0.75 -8.03
C GLN A 201 -1.28 0.05 -9.11
N LEU A 202 -1.98 0.99 -9.73
CA LEU A 202 -1.44 1.79 -10.82
C LEU A 202 -0.98 3.15 -10.30
N PHE A 203 0.23 3.54 -10.69
CA PHE A 203 0.77 4.88 -10.49
C PHE A 203 0.85 5.60 -11.82
N TYR A 204 0.41 6.85 -11.85
CA TYR A 204 0.44 7.68 -13.05
C TYR A 204 1.37 8.86 -12.82
N ARG A 205 2.22 9.13 -13.81
CA ARG A 205 3.06 10.33 -13.85
C ARG A 205 2.58 11.25 -14.95
N MET A 206 2.43 12.53 -14.62
CA MET A 206 2.14 13.58 -15.58
C MET A 206 3.20 14.67 -15.46
N SER A 207 3.74 15.11 -16.60
CA SER A 207 4.66 16.24 -16.62
C SER A 207 3.89 17.55 -16.43
N ALA A 208 4.32 18.36 -15.47
CA ALA A 208 3.78 19.70 -15.28
C ALA A 208 4.30 20.72 -16.32
N VAL A 209 5.37 20.34 -17.05
CA VAL A 209 6.03 21.22 -18.04
C VAL A 209 5.43 21.08 -19.44
N THR A 210 4.96 19.89 -19.81
CA THR A 210 4.42 19.60 -21.13
C THR A 210 2.98 20.07 -21.37
N GLY A 211 2.42 20.77 -20.38
CA GLY A 211 1.04 21.27 -20.45
C GLY A 211 0.00 20.23 -20.01
N VAL A 212 -1.24 20.67 -19.98
CA VAL A 212 -2.37 19.86 -19.55
C VAL A 212 -2.86 18.99 -20.72
N PRO A 213 -3.05 17.66 -20.52
CA PRO A 213 -3.58 16.81 -21.57
C PRO A 213 -4.92 17.31 -22.15
N PRO A 214 -5.18 17.13 -23.46
CA PRO A 214 -6.39 17.65 -24.14
C PRO A 214 -7.72 17.24 -23.50
N ILE A 215 -7.73 16.07 -22.82
CA ILE A 215 -8.93 15.60 -22.11
C ILE A 215 -9.35 16.57 -20.99
N PHE A 216 -8.40 17.18 -20.27
CA PHE A 216 -8.70 18.14 -19.21
C PHE A 216 -9.23 19.45 -19.79
N HIS A 217 -8.67 19.93 -20.89
CA HIS A 217 -9.19 21.11 -21.61
C HIS A 217 -10.63 20.87 -22.06
N ARG A 218 -10.92 19.74 -22.69
CA ARG A 218 -12.27 19.37 -23.11
C ARG A 218 -13.25 19.30 -21.93
N LYS A 219 -12.82 18.70 -20.80
CA LYS A 219 -13.65 18.66 -19.57
C LYS A 219 -13.85 20.03 -18.99
N TYR A 220 -12.83 20.87 -18.94
CA TYR A 220 -12.94 22.25 -18.47
C TYR A 220 -13.94 23.04 -19.33
N GLU A 221 -13.82 23.00 -20.68
CA GLU A 221 -14.74 23.65 -21.60
C GLU A 221 -16.20 23.20 -21.41
N GLN A 222 -16.40 21.92 -21.13
CA GLN A 222 -17.73 21.36 -20.89
C GLN A 222 -18.39 21.92 -19.63
N PHE A 223 -17.63 22.20 -18.58
CA PHE A 223 -18.16 22.54 -17.26
C PHE A 223 -17.89 23.98 -16.80
N LYS A 224 -17.01 24.72 -17.49
CA LYS A 224 -16.60 26.08 -17.07
C LYS A 224 -17.77 27.08 -16.96
N ASN A 225 -18.77 26.91 -17.78
CA ASN A 225 -19.95 27.79 -17.86
C ASN A 225 -21.23 27.13 -17.28
N ASP A 226 -21.07 25.98 -16.59
CA ASP A 226 -22.22 25.32 -15.95
C ASP A 226 -22.69 26.17 -14.76
N PRO A 227 -23.92 26.76 -14.83
CA PRO A 227 -24.43 27.64 -13.77
C PRO A 227 -24.68 26.92 -12.46
N ASP A 228 -24.78 25.60 -12.49
CA ASP A 228 -25.02 24.77 -11.33
C ASP A 228 -23.73 24.37 -10.58
N LEU A 229 -22.57 24.68 -11.16
CA LEU A 229 -21.27 24.37 -10.56
C LEU A 229 -20.55 25.64 -10.08
N VAL A 230 -20.03 25.59 -8.87
CA VAL A 230 -19.20 26.66 -8.29
C VAL A 230 -17.90 26.06 -7.80
N VAL A 231 -16.78 26.47 -8.41
CA VAL A 231 -15.43 26.09 -7.95
C VAL A 231 -14.94 27.13 -6.95
N ARG A 232 -14.51 26.70 -5.77
CA ARG A 232 -13.89 27.56 -4.76
C ARG A 232 -12.58 26.93 -4.30
N ASP A 233 -11.51 27.69 -4.38
CA ASP A 233 -10.26 27.32 -3.71
C ASP A 233 -10.39 27.56 -2.19
N VAL A 234 -9.43 27.05 -1.43
CA VAL A 234 -9.49 27.12 0.03
C VAL A 234 -9.01 28.45 0.62
N ARG A 235 -8.71 29.46 -0.22
CA ARG A 235 -8.33 30.79 0.26
C ARG A 235 -9.47 31.42 1.07
N GLY A 236 -9.13 31.91 2.26
CA GLY A 236 -10.11 32.53 3.15
C GLY A 236 -11.10 31.57 3.83
N MET A 237 -11.00 30.26 3.56
CA MET A 237 -11.81 29.27 4.27
C MET A 237 -11.19 28.94 5.64
N SER A 238 -12.06 28.77 6.64
CA SER A 238 -11.61 28.26 7.95
C SER A 238 -11.19 26.79 7.86
N VAL A 239 -10.32 26.38 8.79
CA VAL A 239 -9.85 24.98 8.87
C VAL A 239 -11.02 24.03 9.10
N GLU A 240 -11.98 24.43 9.89
CA GLU A 240 -13.21 23.70 10.19
C GLU A 240 -14.06 23.48 8.94
N ARG A 241 -14.19 24.52 8.11
CA ARG A 241 -14.93 24.43 6.84
C ARG A 241 -14.22 23.50 5.85
N ILE A 242 -12.90 23.62 5.70
CA ILE A 242 -12.11 22.74 4.84
C ILE A 242 -12.24 21.29 5.29
N ALA A 243 -12.19 21.05 6.61
CA ALA A 243 -12.31 19.71 7.19
C ALA A 243 -13.69 19.09 6.93
N GLU A 244 -14.75 19.87 7.06
CA GLU A 244 -16.12 19.39 6.82
C GLU A 244 -16.39 19.12 5.34
N ASP A 245 -15.94 19.98 4.44
CA ASP A 245 -16.07 19.76 3.00
C ASP A 245 -15.27 18.53 2.56
N PHE A 246 -14.03 18.38 3.07
CA PHE A 246 -13.20 17.20 2.83
C PHE A 246 -13.88 15.90 3.32
N ARG A 247 -14.39 15.91 4.57
CA ARG A 247 -15.10 14.78 5.16
C ARG A 247 -16.32 14.37 4.34
N THR A 248 -17.10 15.37 3.93
CA THR A 248 -18.32 15.15 3.14
C THR A 248 -18.02 14.48 1.81
N VAL A 249 -17.01 14.98 1.11
CA VAL A 249 -16.57 14.40 -0.17
C VAL A 249 -16.00 13.01 0.00
N LEU A 250 -15.09 12.83 0.97
CA LEU A 250 -14.46 11.55 1.24
C LEU A 250 -15.51 10.47 1.55
N ASN A 251 -16.40 10.75 2.50
CA ASN A 251 -17.41 9.79 2.92
C ASN A 251 -18.38 9.46 1.78
N ALA A 252 -18.76 10.43 0.95
CA ALA A 252 -19.62 10.18 -0.19
C ALA A 252 -18.93 9.40 -1.32
N ALA A 253 -17.64 9.65 -1.55
CA ALA A 253 -16.90 9.00 -2.62
C ALA A 253 -16.53 7.54 -2.31
N TRP A 254 -16.36 7.21 -1.04
CA TRP A 254 -15.85 5.91 -0.60
C TRP A 254 -16.90 5.01 0.04
N VAL A 255 -18.17 5.45 0.10
CA VAL A 255 -19.26 4.70 0.77
C VAL A 255 -19.43 3.27 0.26
N ASP A 256 -19.20 3.04 -1.04
CA ASP A 256 -19.34 1.74 -1.69
C ASP A 256 -18.04 0.92 -1.69
N HIS A 257 -16.96 1.43 -1.08
CA HIS A 257 -15.71 0.67 -0.97
C HIS A 257 -15.78 -0.31 0.18
N GLU A 258 -15.37 -1.52 -0.12
CA GLU A 258 -15.25 -2.61 0.85
C GLU A 258 -14.38 -2.19 2.03
N ASN A 259 -14.86 -2.41 3.25
CA ASN A 259 -14.18 -2.05 4.50
C ASN A 259 -13.98 -0.54 4.75
N PHE A 260 -14.63 0.33 3.98
CA PHE A 260 -14.59 1.76 4.27
C PHE A 260 -15.35 2.08 5.56
N LYS A 261 -14.70 2.82 6.46
CA LYS A 261 -15.34 3.40 7.65
C LYS A 261 -15.47 4.91 7.47
N PRO A 262 -16.66 5.48 7.62
CA PRO A 262 -16.83 6.92 7.48
C PRO A 262 -15.92 7.68 8.44
N MET A 263 -15.28 8.72 7.91
CA MET A 263 -14.43 9.62 8.69
C MET A 263 -15.28 10.49 9.60
N SER A 264 -14.94 10.56 10.90
CA SER A 264 -15.58 11.46 11.84
C SER A 264 -15.14 12.92 11.64
N ALA A 265 -15.95 13.88 12.10
CA ALA A 265 -15.61 15.31 12.04
C ALA A 265 -14.32 15.64 12.79
N GLU A 266 -14.11 15.02 13.95
CA GLU A 266 -12.89 15.18 14.74
C GLU A 266 -11.64 14.68 13.98
N THR A 267 -11.74 13.51 13.35
CA THR A 267 -10.65 12.93 12.55
C THR A 267 -10.31 13.83 11.36
N ALA A 268 -11.32 14.33 10.65
CA ALA A 268 -11.14 15.24 9.53
C ALA A 268 -10.47 16.55 9.97
N LEU A 269 -10.94 17.13 11.06
CA LEU A 269 -10.37 18.36 11.62
C LEU A 269 -8.90 18.19 12.02
N LYS A 270 -8.58 17.09 12.69
CA LYS A 270 -7.20 16.75 13.05
C LYS A 270 -6.32 16.58 11.81
N ALA A 271 -6.81 15.88 10.78
CA ALA A 271 -6.09 15.68 9.53
C ALA A 271 -5.77 17.01 8.84
N ILE A 272 -6.77 17.89 8.67
CA ILE A 272 -6.58 19.18 8.02
C ILE A 272 -5.65 20.09 8.85
N ARG A 273 -5.76 20.12 10.16
CA ARG A 273 -4.83 20.86 11.03
C ARG A 273 -3.38 20.39 10.86
N THR A 274 -3.18 19.09 10.77
CA THR A 274 -1.86 18.49 10.55
C THR A 274 -1.31 18.82 9.15
N MET A 275 -2.17 18.83 8.14
CA MET A 275 -1.79 19.12 6.75
C MET A 275 -1.68 20.60 6.43
N LYS A 276 -2.20 21.49 7.28
CA LYS A 276 -2.22 22.95 7.05
C LYS A 276 -0.89 23.54 6.58
N PRO A 277 0.29 23.15 7.13
CA PRO A 277 1.57 23.71 6.68
C PRO A 277 1.93 23.39 5.23
N VAL A 278 1.39 22.30 4.67
CA VAL A 278 1.70 21.83 3.30
C VAL A 278 0.57 22.04 2.30
N ILE A 279 -0.63 22.44 2.75
CA ILE A 279 -1.74 22.79 1.86
C ILE A 279 -1.46 24.16 1.23
N HIS A 280 -1.16 24.15 -0.08
CA HIS A 280 -1.07 25.40 -0.82
C HIS A 280 -2.50 25.87 -1.24
N PRO A 281 -2.94 27.08 -0.86
CA PRO A 281 -4.34 27.50 -1.03
C PRO A 281 -4.85 27.50 -2.48
N ARG A 282 -3.95 27.62 -3.47
CA ARG A 282 -4.32 27.59 -4.90
C ARG A 282 -4.38 26.20 -5.51
N THR A 283 -3.88 25.18 -4.82
CA THR A 283 -3.85 23.79 -5.33
C THR A 283 -4.93 22.91 -4.73
N ALA A 284 -5.63 23.41 -3.72
CA ALA A 284 -6.77 22.75 -3.11
C ALA A 284 -8.05 23.54 -3.42
N ALA A 285 -9.04 22.85 -3.97
CA ALA A 285 -10.33 23.46 -4.32
C ALA A 285 -11.47 22.46 -4.14
N PHE A 286 -12.65 22.97 -3.88
CA PHE A 286 -13.89 22.20 -3.85
C PHE A 286 -14.82 22.66 -4.97
N VAL A 287 -15.56 21.71 -5.54
CA VAL A 287 -16.64 21.98 -6.49
C VAL A 287 -17.97 21.79 -5.77
N TYR A 288 -18.75 22.83 -5.72
CA TYR A 288 -20.09 22.80 -5.13
C TYR A 288 -21.13 22.78 -6.25
N GLN A 289 -22.15 21.96 -6.09
CA GLN A 289 -23.30 21.95 -6.97
C GLN A 289 -24.39 22.85 -6.36
N ARG A 290 -24.85 23.87 -7.10
CA ARG A 290 -26.05 24.60 -6.75
C ARG A 290 -27.24 23.69 -6.99
N ARG A 291 -28.11 23.53 -6.01
CA ARG A 291 -29.38 22.86 -6.24
C ARG A 291 -30.30 23.84 -6.96
N PRO A 292 -31.09 23.42 -7.97
CA PRO A 292 -32.22 24.22 -8.41
C PRO A 292 -33.10 24.49 -7.20
N THR A 293 -33.48 25.76 -7.01
CA THR A 293 -34.33 26.20 -5.91
C THR A 293 -35.73 25.61 -6.11
N ILE A 294 -35.97 24.41 -5.58
CA ILE A 294 -37.33 23.98 -5.32
C ILE A 294 -37.71 24.73 -4.06
N THR A 295 -38.59 25.69 -4.24
CA THR A 295 -39.17 26.53 -3.18
C THR A 295 -39.68 25.61 -2.08
N SER A 296 -39.03 25.62 -0.90
CA SER A 296 -39.45 25.04 0.37
C SER A 296 -38.68 23.86 0.98
N MET A 297 -37.31 23.81 0.89
CA MET A 297 -36.54 23.00 1.87
C MET A 297 -35.12 23.57 2.06
N PRO A 298 -34.52 23.49 3.26
CA PRO A 298 -33.20 24.07 3.51
C PRO A 298 -32.12 23.36 2.70
N SER A 299 -31.29 24.15 2.04
CA SER A 299 -30.26 23.71 1.10
C SER A 299 -29.11 22.93 1.79
N CYS A 300 -29.03 21.64 1.55
CA CYS A 300 -27.81 20.86 1.82
C CYS A 300 -26.96 20.83 0.55
N THR A 301 -25.86 21.56 0.54
CA THR A 301 -24.92 21.62 -0.60
C THR A 301 -24.03 20.39 -0.57
N ARG A 302 -24.09 19.56 -1.60
CA ARG A 302 -23.20 18.38 -1.74
C ARG A 302 -21.88 18.81 -2.37
N ALA A 303 -20.78 18.70 -1.65
CA ALA A 303 -19.44 18.89 -2.21
C ALA A 303 -18.96 17.61 -2.91
N ARG A 304 -18.43 17.75 -4.13
CA ARG A 304 -17.72 16.67 -4.84
C ARG A 304 -16.32 17.15 -5.20
N THR A 305 -15.29 16.35 -4.98
CA THR A 305 -13.92 16.66 -5.44
C THR A 305 -13.77 16.32 -6.91
N ALA A 306 -13.13 17.23 -7.65
CA ALA A 306 -12.70 17.01 -9.02
C ALA A 306 -11.31 16.30 -9.08
N LEU A 307 -11.03 15.42 -8.16
CA LEU A 307 -9.93 14.46 -8.30
C LEU A 307 -10.44 13.30 -9.14
N GLY A 308 -10.34 13.46 -10.46
CA GLY A 308 -10.67 12.41 -11.43
C GLY A 308 -9.65 11.27 -11.36
N THR A 309 -9.80 10.40 -10.39
CA THR A 309 -9.26 9.05 -10.47
C THR A 309 -10.41 8.14 -10.86
N SER A 310 -10.59 7.95 -12.18
CA SER A 310 -11.36 6.82 -12.66
C SER A 310 -10.53 5.55 -12.39
N ILE A 311 -10.77 4.92 -11.26
CA ILE A 311 -10.26 3.58 -11.01
C ILE A 311 -11.15 2.64 -11.82
N SER A 312 -10.67 2.24 -13.01
CA SER A 312 -11.29 1.13 -13.73
C SER A 312 -11.03 -0.15 -12.93
N ARG A 313 -12.09 -0.77 -12.45
CA ARG A 313 -12.04 -2.10 -11.85
C ARG A 313 -11.69 -3.11 -12.94
N SER A 314 -10.52 -3.72 -12.86
CA SER A 314 -10.24 -5.01 -13.46
C SER A 314 -9.95 -5.97 -12.31
N THR A 315 -10.99 -6.62 -11.82
CA THR A 315 -10.84 -7.80 -10.97
C THR A 315 -10.67 -9.00 -11.88
N ALA A 316 -9.44 -9.41 -12.10
CA ALA A 316 -9.17 -10.76 -12.55
C ALA A 316 -8.97 -11.62 -11.30
N ARG A 317 -9.93 -12.52 -11.03
CA ARG A 317 -9.74 -13.67 -10.15
C ARG A 317 -9.12 -14.77 -11.00
N ALA A 318 -7.94 -15.22 -10.62
CA ALA A 318 -7.43 -16.52 -10.98
C ALA A 318 -7.61 -17.48 -9.81
#